data_3a6db492495143d419337d6bb5354fec
#
_entry.id   3a6db492495143d419337d6bb5354fec
#
_cell.length_a   1.000
_cell.length_b   1.000
_cell.length_c   1.000
_cell.angle_alpha   90.00
_cell.angle_beta   90.00
_cell.angle_gamma   90.00
#
_symmetry.space_group_name_H-M   'P 1'
#
loop_
_entity.id
_entity.type
_entity.pdbx_description
1 polymer ?
#
loop_
_entity_poly.entity_id
_entity_poly.type
_entity_poly.pdbx_seq_one_letter_code
_entity_poly.pdbx_strand_id
1 'polypeptide(L)'
;MKCLISEAFLQVRSGFSTDRVLADPDLNAAFVSACREQGLDESPEKLNRQLLNIRKAGKLGKLQSKPTQFDDEEYSFAAEIAVRHLERREQITLDDILVDPSLAKQFDAICEDIAPGFSPLRYRWAALRLRKSRKLTPEIISHAVPSSDVSIIDVSTLKIDDIPSKPGIYCFMSDKETLYVGEAKSLRSRLKKHLNHSDNRFLARWIWEHGIGVLTIELHLLGENVKTKVRKALETEMIRSRKPQFNVLGKLDE
;
A
#
# COMPACT_ATOMS: atom_id res chain seq x y z
N MET A 1 -25.00 20.86 -9.28
CA MET A 1 -24.59 19.59 -8.67
C MET A 1 -23.33 19.71 -7.80
N LYS A 2 -22.15 20.10 -8.32
CA LYS A 2 -20.91 20.18 -7.48
C LYS A 2 -21.02 21.19 -6.33
N CYS A 3 -21.70 22.29 -6.49
CA CYS A 3 -21.95 23.32 -5.46
C CYS A 3 -22.81 22.72 -4.33
N LEU A 4 -23.93 22.09 -4.66
CA LEU A 4 -24.86 21.48 -3.71
C LEU A 4 -24.16 20.38 -2.88
N ILE A 5 -23.33 19.54 -3.50
CA ILE A 5 -22.55 18.52 -2.76
C ILE A 5 -21.57 19.17 -1.77
N SER A 6 -20.92 20.26 -2.16
CA SER A 6 -20.03 20.99 -1.26
C SER A 6 -20.79 21.65 -0.11
N GLU A 7 -21.95 22.19 -0.37
CA GLU A 7 -22.84 22.78 0.64
C GLU A 7 -23.36 21.73 1.63
N ALA A 8 -23.88 20.60 1.12
CA ALA A 8 -24.30 19.47 1.95
C ALA A 8 -23.16 18.97 2.84
N PHE A 9 -21.96 18.82 2.28
CA PHE A 9 -20.78 18.43 3.06
C PHE A 9 -20.44 19.45 4.15
N LEU A 10 -20.44 20.75 3.84
CA LEU A 10 -20.14 21.81 4.79
C LEU A 10 -21.15 21.86 5.93
N GLN A 11 -22.42 21.59 5.66
CA GLN A 11 -23.50 21.55 6.63
C GLN A 11 -23.31 20.43 7.66
N VAL A 12 -22.90 19.22 7.21
CA VAL A 12 -22.89 18.02 8.07
C VAL A 12 -21.54 17.70 8.69
N ARG A 13 -20.44 18.24 8.13
CA ARG A 13 -19.08 17.81 8.49
C ARG A 13 -18.70 18.01 9.97
N SER A 14 -19.41 18.84 10.72
CA SER A 14 -19.14 19.11 12.15
C SER A 14 -17.67 19.44 12.47
N GLY A 15 -16.98 20.05 11.50
CA GLY A 15 -15.55 20.35 11.58
C GLY A 15 -14.62 19.19 11.16
N PHE A 16 -15.10 18.04 10.78
CA PHE A 16 -14.28 16.92 10.34
C PHE A 16 -13.85 16.99 8.86
N SER A 17 -12.91 16.17 8.48
CA SER A 17 -12.41 16.07 7.11
C SER A 17 -13.36 15.26 6.21
N THR A 18 -13.20 15.39 4.90
CA THR A 18 -13.92 14.56 3.92
C THR A 18 -13.69 13.06 4.17
N ASP A 19 -12.45 12.67 4.48
CA ASP A 19 -12.13 11.26 4.80
C ASP A 19 -12.94 10.76 6.00
N ARG A 20 -13.15 11.63 7.02
CA ARG A 20 -13.95 11.27 8.18
C ARG A 20 -15.43 11.14 7.83
N VAL A 21 -15.99 12.05 7.03
CA VAL A 21 -17.39 11.98 6.60
C VAL A 21 -17.67 10.72 5.76
N LEU A 22 -16.72 10.30 4.93
CA LEU A 22 -16.86 9.06 4.15
C LEU A 22 -16.69 7.79 5.00
N ALA A 23 -15.79 7.84 6.00
CA ALA A 23 -15.50 6.67 6.84
C ALA A 23 -16.52 6.47 7.97
N ASP A 24 -17.15 7.52 8.46
CA ASP A 24 -18.11 7.48 9.56
C ASP A 24 -19.52 7.20 9.04
N PRO A 25 -20.15 6.07 9.40
CA PRO A 25 -21.48 5.73 8.89
C PRO A 25 -22.54 6.80 9.18
N ASP A 26 -22.50 7.41 10.38
CA ASP A 26 -23.51 8.38 10.79
C ASP A 26 -23.34 9.72 10.04
N LEU A 27 -22.09 10.20 9.94
CA LEU A 27 -21.79 11.41 9.15
C LEU A 27 -22.05 11.20 7.66
N ASN A 28 -21.81 10.00 7.15
CA ASN A 28 -22.08 9.67 5.76
C ASN A 28 -23.58 9.61 5.47
N ALA A 29 -24.37 9.01 6.36
CA ALA A 29 -25.83 9.01 6.26
C ALA A 29 -26.39 10.43 6.29
N ALA A 30 -25.91 11.28 7.20
CA ALA A 30 -26.30 12.69 7.28
C ALA A 30 -25.94 13.45 6.01
N PHE A 31 -24.74 13.19 5.43
CA PHE A 31 -24.32 13.82 4.17
C PHE A 31 -25.24 13.42 3.00
N VAL A 32 -25.58 12.13 2.88
CA VAL A 32 -26.49 11.66 1.84
C VAL A 32 -27.89 12.28 2.01
N SER A 33 -28.38 12.38 3.26
CA SER A 33 -29.67 13.03 3.56
C SER A 33 -29.66 14.50 3.15
N ALA A 34 -28.62 15.25 3.55
CA ALA A 34 -28.49 16.66 3.17
C ALA A 34 -28.40 16.86 1.64
N CYS A 35 -27.79 15.95 0.91
CA CYS A 35 -27.78 15.96 -0.56
C CYS A 35 -29.20 15.79 -1.12
N ARG A 36 -29.99 14.87 -0.56
CA ARG A 36 -31.39 14.64 -0.99
C ARG A 36 -32.30 15.83 -0.68
N GLU A 37 -32.14 16.44 0.50
CA GLU A 37 -32.85 17.66 0.86
C GLU A 37 -32.60 18.82 -0.11
N GLN A 38 -31.43 18.84 -0.76
CA GLN A 38 -31.07 19.78 -1.81
C GLN A 38 -31.50 19.33 -3.23
N GLY A 39 -32.28 18.26 -3.34
CA GLY A 39 -32.84 17.79 -4.61
C GLY A 39 -31.89 16.90 -5.42
N LEU A 40 -30.81 16.36 -4.81
CA LEU A 40 -29.91 15.42 -5.46
C LEU A 40 -30.40 13.98 -5.23
N ASP A 41 -31.02 13.37 -6.24
CA ASP A 41 -31.60 12.02 -6.19
C ASP A 41 -30.63 10.95 -6.77
N GLU A 42 -29.34 11.10 -6.49
CA GLU A 42 -28.31 10.15 -6.92
C GLU A 42 -28.08 9.05 -5.88
N SER A 43 -27.52 7.91 -6.31
CA SER A 43 -27.15 6.85 -5.35
C SER A 43 -26.13 7.36 -4.31
N PRO A 44 -26.15 6.83 -3.07
CA PRO A 44 -25.18 7.20 -2.05
C PRO A 44 -23.72 7.03 -2.54
N GLU A 45 -23.43 5.94 -3.26
CA GLU A 45 -22.11 5.72 -3.87
C GLU A 45 -21.72 6.88 -4.77
N LYS A 46 -22.60 7.31 -5.66
CA LYS A 46 -22.35 8.36 -6.64
C LYS A 46 -22.13 9.72 -5.97
N LEU A 47 -22.91 10.04 -4.91
CA LEU A 47 -22.74 11.24 -4.11
C LEU A 47 -21.39 11.24 -3.37
N ASN A 48 -21.04 10.14 -2.72
CA ASN A 48 -19.77 9.96 -2.03
C ASN A 48 -18.57 10.09 -3.00
N ARG A 49 -18.67 9.47 -4.18
CA ARG A 49 -17.63 9.55 -5.22
C ARG A 49 -17.45 10.97 -5.73
N GLN A 50 -18.52 11.70 -5.90
CA GLN A 50 -18.45 13.10 -6.29
C GLN A 50 -17.81 13.99 -5.21
N LEU A 51 -18.17 13.79 -3.95
CA LEU A 51 -17.52 14.46 -2.82
C LEU A 51 -16.01 14.20 -2.79
N LEU A 52 -15.62 12.93 -2.93
CA LEU A 52 -14.21 12.54 -2.99
C LEU A 52 -13.48 13.20 -4.17
N ASN A 53 -14.10 13.26 -5.34
CA ASN A 53 -13.51 13.90 -6.53
C ASN A 53 -13.39 15.43 -6.37
N ILE A 54 -14.36 16.09 -5.74
CA ILE A 54 -14.29 17.53 -5.43
C ILE A 54 -13.12 17.80 -4.49
N ARG A 55 -12.94 16.97 -3.46
CA ARG A 55 -11.78 17.03 -2.53
C ARG A 55 -10.46 16.82 -3.27
N LYS A 56 -10.33 15.76 -4.09
CA LYS A 56 -9.11 15.47 -4.85
C LYS A 56 -8.73 16.59 -5.82
N ALA A 57 -9.72 17.27 -6.35
CA ALA A 57 -9.53 18.43 -7.23
C ALA A 57 -9.22 19.76 -6.47
N GLY A 58 -9.13 19.72 -5.12
CA GLY A 58 -8.88 20.92 -4.30
C GLY A 58 -10.02 21.93 -4.27
N LYS A 59 -11.23 21.57 -4.72
CA LYS A 59 -12.37 22.49 -4.91
C LYS A 59 -13.18 22.75 -3.62
N LEU A 60 -12.86 22.10 -2.51
CA LEU A 60 -13.47 22.39 -1.20
C LEU A 60 -12.81 23.56 -0.46
N GLY A 61 -11.77 24.19 -1.05
CA GLY A 61 -10.99 25.24 -0.40
C GLY A 61 -10.10 24.70 0.74
N LYS A 62 -9.44 25.62 1.44
CA LYS A 62 -8.62 25.28 2.62
C LYS A 62 -9.51 25.21 3.85
N LEU A 63 -9.98 24.03 4.19
CA LEU A 63 -10.79 23.78 5.37
C LEU A 63 -9.90 23.27 6.51
N GLN A 64 -9.97 23.92 7.66
CA GLN A 64 -9.43 23.33 8.89
C GLN A 64 -10.29 22.13 9.29
N SER A 65 -9.64 21.06 9.76
CA SER A 65 -10.32 19.84 10.15
C SER A 65 -9.89 19.41 11.54
N LYS A 66 -10.85 19.01 12.35
CA LYS A 66 -10.60 18.37 13.65
C LYS A 66 -9.79 17.10 13.43
N PRO A 67 -8.78 16.82 14.24
CA PRO A 67 -8.05 15.56 14.18
C PRO A 67 -8.97 14.39 14.53
N THR A 68 -8.71 13.25 13.91
CA THR A 68 -9.32 11.98 14.27
C THR A 68 -8.19 11.04 14.63
N GLN A 69 -8.14 10.61 15.88
CA GLN A 69 -7.13 9.71 16.41
C GLN A 69 -7.82 8.57 17.14
N PHE A 70 -7.40 7.35 16.84
CA PHE A 70 -7.77 6.14 17.55
C PHE A 70 -6.49 5.34 17.78
N ASP A 71 -6.40 4.71 18.92
CA ASP A 71 -5.48 3.60 19.10
C ASP A 71 -6.04 2.42 18.28
N ASP A 72 -5.26 1.91 17.35
CA ASP A 72 -5.68 0.88 16.40
C ASP A 72 -4.77 -0.36 16.42
N GLU A 73 -3.87 -0.50 17.39
CA GLU A 73 -2.93 -1.63 17.50
C GLU A 73 -3.69 -2.96 17.53
N GLU A 74 -4.82 -3.03 18.21
CA GLU A 74 -5.61 -4.25 18.39
C GLU A 74 -6.41 -4.67 17.13
N TYR A 75 -6.67 -3.77 16.17
CA TYR A 75 -7.55 -4.05 15.03
C TYR A 75 -7.02 -3.58 13.68
N SER A 76 -5.88 -2.92 13.63
CA SER A 76 -5.33 -2.42 12.35
C SER A 76 -4.98 -3.55 11.37
N PHE A 77 -4.56 -4.70 11.89
CA PHE A 77 -4.31 -5.89 11.06
C PHE A 77 -5.59 -6.44 10.40
N ALA A 78 -6.73 -6.38 11.10
CA ALA A 78 -8.02 -6.78 10.54
C ALA A 78 -8.42 -5.86 9.39
N ALA A 79 -8.23 -4.54 9.56
CA ALA A 79 -8.48 -3.57 8.51
C ALA A 79 -7.56 -3.78 7.28
N GLU A 80 -6.30 -4.14 7.48
CA GLU A 80 -5.38 -4.47 6.37
C GLU A 80 -5.85 -5.72 5.61
N ILE A 81 -6.18 -6.80 6.32
CA ILE A 81 -6.66 -8.05 5.72
C ILE A 81 -7.94 -7.82 4.94
N ALA A 82 -8.91 -7.10 5.53
CA ALA A 82 -10.20 -6.83 4.90
C ALA A 82 -10.05 -6.00 3.61
N VAL A 83 -9.22 -4.95 3.61
CA VAL A 83 -8.93 -4.16 2.40
C VAL A 83 -8.34 -5.05 1.33
N ARG A 84 -7.30 -5.82 1.65
CA ARG A 84 -6.63 -6.70 0.67
C ARG A 84 -7.56 -7.75 0.11
N HIS A 85 -8.41 -8.33 0.95
CA HIS A 85 -9.41 -9.32 0.49
C HIS A 85 -10.37 -8.71 -0.53
N LEU A 86 -10.93 -7.53 -0.23
CA LEU A 86 -11.88 -6.86 -1.14
C LEU A 86 -11.19 -6.32 -2.41
N GLU A 87 -10.02 -5.68 -2.29
CA GLU A 87 -9.23 -5.22 -3.43
C GLU A 87 -8.94 -6.36 -4.41
N ARG A 88 -8.61 -7.55 -3.90
CA ARG A 88 -8.32 -8.74 -4.69
C ARG A 88 -9.57 -9.32 -5.36
N ARG A 89 -10.63 -9.48 -4.57
CA ARG A 89 -11.87 -10.12 -5.05
C ARG A 89 -12.58 -9.26 -6.09
N GLU A 90 -12.68 -7.95 -5.85
CA GLU A 90 -13.49 -7.03 -6.65
C GLU A 90 -12.65 -6.17 -7.61
N GLN A 91 -11.31 -6.24 -7.57
CA GLN A 91 -10.40 -5.41 -8.37
C GLN A 91 -10.61 -3.89 -8.16
N ILE A 92 -10.90 -3.49 -6.94
CA ILE A 92 -11.22 -2.13 -6.50
C ILE A 92 -10.10 -1.54 -5.61
N THR A 93 -10.28 -0.32 -5.16
CA THR A 93 -9.37 0.37 -4.22
C THR A 93 -10.06 0.66 -2.91
N LEU A 94 -9.29 1.01 -1.86
CA LEU A 94 -9.86 1.47 -0.59
C LEU A 94 -10.81 2.67 -0.77
N ASP A 95 -10.55 3.56 -1.73
CA ASP A 95 -11.46 4.67 -2.02
C ASP A 95 -12.81 4.16 -2.54
N ASP A 96 -12.82 3.10 -3.35
CA ASP A 96 -14.05 2.48 -3.86
C ASP A 96 -14.84 1.81 -2.73
N ILE A 97 -14.14 1.12 -1.82
CA ILE A 97 -14.75 0.52 -0.62
C ILE A 97 -15.45 1.59 0.24
N LEU A 98 -14.81 2.73 0.47
CA LEU A 98 -15.35 3.77 1.35
C LEU A 98 -16.47 4.60 0.73
N VAL A 99 -16.50 4.73 -0.60
CA VAL A 99 -17.58 5.50 -1.26
C VAL A 99 -18.85 4.67 -1.49
N ASP A 100 -18.74 3.34 -1.56
CA ASP A 100 -19.88 2.43 -1.70
C ASP A 100 -20.31 1.88 -0.35
N PRO A 101 -21.50 2.26 0.17
CA PRO A 101 -21.98 1.77 1.46
C PRO A 101 -22.12 0.25 1.56
N SER A 102 -22.34 -0.45 0.44
CA SER A 102 -22.45 -1.91 0.41
C SER A 102 -21.08 -2.56 0.62
N LEU A 103 -20.06 -2.10 -0.11
CA LEU A 103 -18.67 -2.53 0.05
C LEU A 103 -18.13 -2.18 1.43
N ALA A 104 -18.46 -0.98 1.93
CA ALA A 104 -18.06 -0.57 3.27
C ALA A 104 -18.64 -1.48 4.37
N LYS A 105 -19.90 -1.92 4.24
CA LYS A 105 -20.49 -2.91 5.16
C LYS A 105 -19.81 -4.28 5.07
N GLN A 106 -19.46 -4.74 3.87
CA GLN A 106 -18.72 -5.99 3.70
C GLN A 106 -17.34 -5.90 4.35
N PHE A 107 -16.65 -4.77 4.16
CA PHE A 107 -15.38 -4.49 4.83
C PHE A 107 -15.51 -4.54 6.35
N ASP A 108 -16.53 -3.89 6.91
CA ASP A 108 -16.79 -3.88 8.35
C ASP A 108 -17.05 -5.29 8.89
N ALA A 109 -17.85 -6.10 8.19
CA ALA A 109 -18.14 -7.48 8.57
C ALA A 109 -16.87 -8.35 8.62
N ILE A 110 -16.00 -8.22 7.62
CA ILE A 110 -14.72 -8.94 7.61
C ILE A 110 -13.84 -8.50 8.79
N CYS A 111 -13.79 -7.19 9.09
CA CYS A 111 -13.04 -6.69 10.23
C CYS A 111 -13.58 -7.22 11.55
N GLU A 112 -14.89 -7.22 11.72
CA GLU A 112 -15.58 -7.73 12.92
C GLU A 112 -15.34 -9.22 13.14
N ASP A 113 -15.32 -10.03 12.06
CA ASP A 113 -15.00 -11.46 12.13
C ASP A 113 -13.56 -11.73 12.59
N ILE A 114 -12.61 -10.84 12.24
CA ILE A 114 -11.19 -11.02 12.54
C ILE A 114 -10.81 -10.41 13.89
N ALA A 115 -11.31 -9.23 14.21
CA ALA A 115 -11.05 -8.49 15.45
C ALA A 115 -12.35 -7.82 15.96
N PRO A 116 -13.21 -8.55 16.66
CA PRO A 116 -14.53 -8.08 17.07
C PRO A 116 -14.48 -6.99 18.14
N GLY A 117 -15.58 -6.22 18.23
CA GLY A 117 -15.81 -5.27 19.33
C GLY A 117 -15.41 -3.83 19.03
N PHE A 118 -15.07 -3.51 17.79
CA PHE A 118 -14.76 -2.13 17.40
C PHE A 118 -15.81 -1.58 16.44
N SER A 119 -15.98 -0.25 16.44
CA SER A 119 -16.96 0.38 15.57
C SER A 119 -16.52 0.39 14.10
N PRO A 120 -17.45 0.40 13.13
CA PRO A 120 -17.16 0.54 11.72
C PRO A 120 -16.20 1.70 11.39
N LEU A 121 -16.39 2.82 12.06
CA LEU A 121 -15.51 3.97 11.91
C LEU A 121 -14.06 3.65 12.29
N ARG A 122 -13.82 2.91 13.37
CA ARG A 122 -12.46 2.56 13.80
C ARG A 122 -11.76 1.71 12.76
N TYR A 123 -12.42 0.67 12.23
CA TYR A 123 -11.87 -0.18 11.17
C TYR A 123 -11.55 0.61 9.90
N ARG A 124 -12.50 1.41 9.41
CA ARG A 124 -12.33 2.22 8.20
C ARG A 124 -11.25 3.29 8.37
N TRP A 125 -11.13 3.86 9.57
CA TRP A 125 -10.09 4.85 9.88
C TRP A 125 -8.70 4.22 9.96
N ALA A 126 -8.58 3.01 10.51
CA ALA A 126 -7.34 2.24 10.50
C ALA A 126 -6.86 1.97 9.06
N ALA A 127 -7.75 1.54 8.17
CA ALA A 127 -7.43 1.34 6.76
C ALA A 127 -6.91 2.64 6.09
N LEU A 128 -7.56 3.78 6.35
CA LEU A 128 -7.11 5.10 5.87
C LEU A 128 -5.73 5.47 6.42
N ARG A 129 -5.46 5.19 7.70
CA ARG A 129 -4.18 5.44 8.35
C ARG A 129 -3.08 4.58 7.75
N LEU A 130 -3.33 3.29 7.58
CA LEU A 130 -2.39 2.35 6.94
C LEU A 130 -2.02 2.82 5.51
N ARG A 131 -3.01 3.26 4.73
CA ARG A 131 -2.76 3.83 3.40
C ARG A 131 -1.91 5.10 3.45
N LYS A 132 -2.22 6.03 4.36
CA LYS A 132 -1.48 7.30 4.50
C LYS A 132 -0.04 7.08 4.95
N SER A 133 0.20 6.12 5.82
CA SER A 133 1.54 5.72 6.26
C SER A 133 2.29 4.83 5.25
N ARG A 134 1.70 4.57 4.07
CA ARG A 134 2.22 3.67 3.03
C ARG A 134 2.43 2.23 3.50
N LYS A 135 1.81 1.83 4.60
CA LYS A 135 1.83 0.45 5.09
C LYS A 135 0.81 -0.42 4.33
N LEU A 136 -0.26 0.18 3.81
CA LEU A 136 -1.21 -0.49 2.92
C LEU A 136 -0.73 -0.33 1.48
N THR A 137 -0.14 -1.36 0.92
CA THR A 137 0.18 -1.46 -0.51
C THR A 137 -1.03 -1.99 -1.26
N PRO A 138 -1.51 -1.32 -2.33
CA PRO A 138 -2.60 -1.86 -3.14
C PRO A 138 -2.23 -3.24 -3.68
N GLU A 139 -3.11 -4.21 -3.56
CA GLU A 139 -2.86 -5.59 -3.98
C GLU A 139 -2.80 -5.75 -5.51
N ILE A 140 -3.33 -4.78 -6.25
CA ILE A 140 -3.07 -4.63 -7.70
C ILE A 140 -1.55 -4.72 -8.02
N ILE A 141 -0.70 -4.40 -7.04
CA ILE A 141 0.75 -4.55 -7.18
C ILE A 141 1.18 -6.02 -7.06
N SER A 142 0.49 -6.83 -6.26
CA SER A 142 0.76 -8.27 -6.16
C SER A 142 0.28 -9.05 -7.40
N HIS A 143 -0.74 -8.54 -8.11
CA HIS A 143 -1.16 -9.08 -9.41
C HIS A 143 -0.24 -8.65 -10.56
N ALA A 144 0.55 -7.58 -10.38
CA ALA A 144 1.59 -7.20 -11.31
C ALA A 144 2.88 -8.01 -11.10
N VAL A 145 2.91 -8.91 -10.10
CA VAL A 145 3.93 -9.96 -10.06
C VAL A 145 3.62 -10.89 -11.22
N PRO A 146 4.39 -10.85 -12.29
CA PRO A 146 4.31 -11.88 -13.32
C PRO A 146 4.46 -13.22 -12.61
N SER A 147 3.96 -14.26 -13.22
CA SER A 147 4.50 -15.60 -13.05
C SER A 147 5.99 -15.46 -13.28
N SER A 148 6.73 -15.08 -12.26
CA SER A 148 8.11 -14.68 -12.39
C SER A 148 8.90 -15.96 -12.58
N ASP A 149 9.62 -16.03 -13.69
CA ASP A 149 10.76 -16.92 -13.76
C ASP A 149 11.70 -16.52 -12.62
N VAL A 150 11.60 -17.22 -11.52
CA VAL A 150 12.51 -17.08 -10.39
C VAL A 150 13.73 -17.89 -10.74
N SER A 151 14.88 -17.27 -10.83
CA SER A 151 16.16 -17.95 -11.01
C SER A 151 17.02 -17.72 -9.78
N ILE A 152 17.63 -18.81 -9.28
CA ILE A 152 18.62 -18.77 -8.21
C ILE A 152 19.98 -19.02 -8.82
N ILE A 153 20.91 -18.13 -8.56
CA ILE A 153 22.26 -18.14 -9.15
C ILE A 153 23.28 -18.13 -8.01
N ASP A 154 24.22 -19.06 -8.06
CA ASP A 154 25.38 -19.05 -7.16
C ASP A 154 26.36 -17.96 -7.63
N VAL A 155 26.76 -17.08 -6.72
CA VAL A 155 27.65 -15.96 -7.06
C VAL A 155 29.06 -16.44 -7.41
N SER A 156 29.50 -17.60 -6.90
CA SER A 156 30.81 -18.19 -7.21
C SER A 156 30.97 -18.56 -8.67
N THR A 157 29.87 -18.88 -9.36
CA THR A 157 29.84 -19.29 -10.78
C THR A 157 29.27 -18.22 -11.69
N LEU A 158 28.80 -17.10 -11.12
CA LEU A 158 28.08 -16.07 -11.86
C LEU A 158 28.97 -15.32 -12.86
N LYS A 159 28.55 -15.31 -14.10
CA LYS A 159 29.03 -14.36 -15.10
C LYS A 159 28.02 -13.21 -15.21
N ILE A 160 28.48 -11.98 -15.03
CA ILE A 160 27.60 -10.79 -15.05
C ILE A 160 26.77 -10.70 -16.32
N ASP A 161 27.33 -11.16 -17.44
CA ASP A 161 26.66 -11.13 -18.74
C ASP A 161 25.49 -12.11 -18.85
N ASP A 162 25.43 -13.12 -18.00
CA ASP A 162 24.32 -14.08 -17.94
C ASP A 162 23.09 -13.48 -17.23
N ILE A 163 23.26 -12.38 -16.48
CA ILE A 163 22.15 -11.68 -15.83
C ILE A 163 21.37 -10.89 -16.87
N PRO A 164 20.03 -11.06 -16.94
CA PRO A 164 19.21 -10.29 -17.87
C PRO A 164 19.27 -8.79 -17.61
N SER A 165 19.36 -7.98 -18.68
CA SER A 165 19.28 -6.52 -18.60
C SER A 165 17.81 -6.05 -18.53
N LYS A 166 17.00 -6.73 -17.70
CA LYS A 166 15.56 -6.49 -17.52
C LYS A 166 15.27 -5.90 -16.14
N PRO A 167 14.10 -5.23 -15.99
CA PRO A 167 13.61 -4.82 -14.68
C PRO A 167 13.36 -6.04 -13.79
N GLY A 168 13.59 -5.88 -12.48
CA GLY A 168 13.32 -6.97 -11.56
C GLY A 168 13.61 -6.64 -10.11
N ILE A 169 13.35 -7.63 -9.27
CA ILE A 169 13.75 -7.67 -7.86
C ILE A 169 14.86 -8.69 -7.72
N TYR A 170 15.80 -8.45 -6.86
CA TYR A 170 16.87 -9.37 -6.53
C TYR A 170 17.03 -9.51 -5.02
N CYS A 171 17.36 -10.72 -4.57
CA CYS A 171 17.63 -10.99 -3.18
C CYS A 171 19.02 -11.60 -3.06
N PHE A 172 19.86 -11.04 -2.20
CA PHE A 172 21.07 -11.69 -1.75
C PHE A 172 20.73 -12.63 -0.60
N MET A 173 21.18 -13.87 -0.68
CA MET A 173 20.90 -14.91 0.29
C MET A 173 22.17 -15.63 0.71
N SER A 174 22.21 -16.12 1.96
CA SER A 174 23.20 -17.07 2.45
C SER A 174 22.49 -18.07 3.36
N ASP A 175 22.80 -19.36 3.21
CA ASP A 175 22.23 -20.45 4.04
C ASP A 175 20.69 -20.40 4.20
N LYS A 176 19.98 -20.03 3.14
CA LYS A 176 18.53 -19.84 3.08
C LYS A 176 18.00 -18.56 3.78
N GLU A 177 18.86 -17.76 4.39
CA GLU A 177 18.47 -16.48 4.96
C GLU A 177 18.57 -15.36 3.91
N THR A 178 17.60 -14.46 3.91
CA THR A 178 17.64 -13.29 3.03
C THR A 178 18.48 -12.20 3.71
N LEU A 179 19.59 -11.86 3.08
CA LEU A 179 20.47 -10.79 3.57
C LEU A 179 20.02 -9.41 3.11
N TYR A 180 19.61 -9.30 1.84
CA TYR A 180 19.23 -8.03 1.25
C TYR A 180 18.24 -8.24 0.10
N VAL A 181 17.27 -7.34 -0.03
CA VAL A 181 16.33 -7.23 -1.15
C VAL A 181 16.50 -5.90 -1.83
N GLY A 182 16.47 -5.85 -3.15
CA GLY A 182 16.54 -4.60 -3.90
C GLY A 182 15.78 -4.67 -5.23
N GLU A 183 15.39 -3.49 -5.74
CA GLU A 183 14.77 -3.35 -7.06
C GLU A 183 15.76 -2.77 -8.08
N ALA A 184 15.56 -3.09 -9.35
CA ALA A 184 16.33 -2.52 -10.43
C ALA A 184 15.51 -2.31 -11.71
N LYS A 185 15.83 -1.23 -12.43
CA LYS A 185 15.39 -1.05 -13.81
C LYS A 185 16.17 -1.98 -14.78
N SER A 186 17.42 -2.31 -14.44
CA SER A 186 18.27 -3.29 -15.12
C SER A 186 19.01 -4.09 -14.06
N LEU A 187 18.63 -5.35 -13.89
CA LEU A 187 19.24 -6.26 -12.92
C LEU A 187 20.75 -6.38 -13.15
N ARG A 188 21.19 -6.57 -14.40
CA ARG A 188 22.62 -6.66 -14.75
C ARG A 188 23.42 -5.46 -14.26
N SER A 189 22.97 -4.25 -14.57
CA SER A 189 23.68 -3.03 -14.19
C SER A 189 23.72 -2.85 -12.67
N ARG A 190 22.62 -3.17 -11.98
CA ARG A 190 22.53 -3.02 -10.53
C ARG A 190 23.40 -4.04 -9.80
N LEU A 191 23.34 -5.31 -10.21
CA LEU A 191 24.13 -6.37 -9.60
C LEU A 191 25.61 -6.21 -9.88
N LYS A 192 26.01 -5.79 -11.09
CA LYS A 192 27.40 -5.43 -11.39
C LYS A 192 27.94 -4.39 -10.40
N LYS A 193 27.12 -3.36 -10.09
CA LYS A 193 27.49 -2.33 -9.12
C LYS A 193 27.60 -2.90 -7.70
N HIS A 194 26.64 -3.70 -7.26
CA HIS A 194 26.66 -4.31 -5.92
C HIS A 194 27.83 -5.27 -5.72
N LEU A 195 28.13 -6.09 -6.69
CA LEU A 195 29.23 -7.07 -6.60
C LEU A 195 30.61 -6.42 -6.64
N ASN A 196 30.73 -5.25 -7.28
CA ASN A 196 32.00 -4.50 -7.27
C ASN A 196 32.14 -3.62 -6.01
N HIS A 197 31.09 -2.83 -5.71
CA HIS A 197 31.06 -1.93 -4.56
C HIS A 197 29.62 -1.77 -4.11
N SER A 198 29.20 -2.51 -3.09
CA SER A 198 27.84 -2.38 -2.56
C SER A 198 27.62 -1.00 -1.91
N ASP A 199 26.54 -0.33 -2.32
CA ASP A 199 26.10 0.92 -1.68
C ASP A 199 25.60 0.68 -0.25
N ASN A 200 25.24 -0.56 0.09
CA ASN A 200 24.84 -0.94 1.43
C ASN A 200 26.06 -1.35 2.26
N ARG A 201 26.46 -0.50 3.22
CA ARG A 201 27.65 -0.71 4.04
C ARG A 201 27.62 -2.00 4.86
N PHE A 202 26.44 -2.42 5.33
CA PHE A 202 26.28 -3.65 6.12
C PHE A 202 26.44 -4.88 5.26
N LEU A 203 25.83 -4.90 4.07
CA LEU A 203 26.02 -5.98 3.10
C LEU A 203 27.49 -6.04 2.62
N ALA A 204 28.11 -4.90 2.33
CA ALA A 204 29.50 -4.84 1.92
C ALA A 204 30.44 -5.41 3.00
N ARG A 205 30.22 -5.04 4.27
CA ARG A 205 30.99 -5.57 5.40
C ARG A 205 30.80 -7.06 5.58
N TRP A 206 29.57 -7.53 5.48
CA TRP A 206 29.27 -8.95 5.58
C TRP A 206 29.95 -9.78 4.48
N ILE A 207 29.93 -9.30 3.22
CA ILE A 207 30.62 -9.91 2.08
C ILE A 207 32.13 -9.95 2.33
N TRP A 208 32.69 -8.89 2.90
CA TRP A 208 34.12 -8.85 3.25
C TRP A 208 34.48 -9.89 4.31
N GLU A 209 33.65 -10.07 5.31
CA GLU A 209 33.90 -11.00 6.44
C GLU A 209 33.71 -12.48 6.05
N HIS A 210 32.75 -12.79 5.18
CA HIS A 210 32.34 -14.18 4.86
C HIS A 210 32.77 -14.62 3.45
N GLY A 211 33.16 -13.71 2.60
CA GLY A 211 33.47 -13.95 1.19
C GLY A 211 32.25 -13.96 0.30
N ILE A 212 32.48 -13.65 -0.96
CA ILE A 212 31.42 -13.54 -1.98
C ILE A 212 30.88 -14.92 -2.43
N GLY A 213 31.71 -15.95 -2.29
CA GLY A 213 31.41 -17.30 -2.76
C GLY A 213 30.34 -18.06 -1.95
N VAL A 214 29.92 -17.53 -0.79
CA VAL A 214 28.84 -18.12 0.01
C VAL A 214 27.48 -17.51 -0.32
N LEU A 215 27.42 -16.54 -1.26
CA LEU A 215 26.21 -15.88 -1.64
C LEU A 215 25.50 -16.58 -2.78
N THR A 216 24.18 -16.61 -2.69
CA THR A 216 23.28 -16.89 -3.80
C THR A 216 22.44 -15.65 -4.10
N ILE A 217 22.05 -15.47 -5.35
CA ILE A 217 21.17 -14.39 -5.80
C ILE A 217 19.90 -15.01 -6.34
N GLU A 218 18.77 -14.65 -5.74
CA GLU A 218 17.46 -14.95 -6.29
C GLU A 218 17.01 -13.76 -7.14
N LEU A 219 16.65 -14.00 -8.40
CA LEU A 219 16.21 -13.00 -9.36
C LEU A 219 14.73 -13.21 -9.69
N HIS A 220 13.96 -12.15 -9.57
CA HIS A 220 12.56 -12.07 -10.01
C HIS A 220 12.49 -11.15 -11.22
N LEU A 221 12.35 -11.71 -12.40
CA LEU A 221 12.27 -10.94 -13.63
C LEU A 221 10.88 -10.30 -13.75
N LEU A 222 10.86 -9.02 -14.09
CA LEU A 222 9.62 -8.27 -14.32
C LEU A 222 9.52 -7.89 -15.80
N GLY A 223 8.29 -7.67 -16.26
CA GLY A 223 8.03 -7.20 -17.62
C GLY A 223 8.73 -5.87 -17.92
N GLU A 224 9.15 -5.65 -19.14
CA GLU A 224 9.94 -4.46 -19.55
C GLU A 224 9.27 -3.13 -19.26
N ASN A 225 7.92 -3.11 -19.26
CA ASN A 225 7.11 -1.92 -19.07
C ASN A 225 6.68 -1.68 -17.61
N VAL A 226 7.21 -2.46 -16.64
CA VAL A 226 6.83 -2.32 -15.23
C VAL A 226 7.32 -0.99 -14.68
N LYS A 227 6.36 -0.17 -14.22
CA LYS A 227 6.64 1.16 -13.67
C LYS A 227 7.49 1.05 -12.39
N THR A 228 8.35 2.04 -12.15
CA THR A 228 9.19 2.12 -10.95
C THR A 228 8.38 2.02 -9.65
N LYS A 229 7.17 2.61 -9.62
CA LYS A 229 6.28 2.53 -8.46
C LYS A 229 5.89 1.08 -8.11
N VAL A 230 5.65 0.25 -9.11
CA VAL A 230 5.32 -1.18 -8.94
C VAL A 230 6.55 -1.94 -8.44
N ARG A 231 7.72 -1.74 -9.03
CA ARG A 231 8.97 -2.38 -8.57
C ARG A 231 9.27 -2.07 -7.11
N LYS A 232 9.20 -0.78 -6.72
CA LYS A 232 9.42 -0.36 -5.32
C LYS A 232 8.41 -0.93 -4.34
N ALA A 233 7.16 -1.10 -4.76
CA ALA A 233 6.16 -1.71 -3.91
C ALA A 233 6.39 -3.21 -3.73
N LEU A 234 6.82 -3.92 -4.79
CA LEU A 234 7.23 -5.32 -4.70
C LEU A 234 8.46 -5.49 -3.80
N GLU A 235 9.46 -4.63 -3.95
CA GLU A 235 10.62 -4.59 -3.06
C GLU A 235 10.18 -4.43 -1.60
N THR A 236 9.32 -3.45 -1.31
CA THR A 236 8.80 -3.20 0.05
C THR A 236 8.07 -4.42 0.61
N GLU A 237 7.24 -5.08 -0.20
CA GLU A 237 6.51 -6.27 0.23
C GLU A 237 7.46 -7.47 0.49
N MET A 238 8.47 -7.64 -0.35
CA MET A 238 9.48 -8.68 -0.14
C MET A 238 10.34 -8.41 1.10
N ILE A 239 10.71 -7.16 1.35
CA ILE A 239 11.41 -6.75 2.58
C ILE A 239 10.54 -7.07 3.81
N ARG A 240 9.25 -6.73 3.74
CA ARG A 240 8.32 -6.98 4.85
C ARG A 240 8.12 -8.47 5.14
N SER A 241 7.96 -9.29 4.09
CA SER A 241 7.67 -10.72 4.22
C SER A 241 8.91 -11.54 4.58
N ARG A 242 10.09 -11.19 4.02
CA ARG A 242 11.34 -11.94 4.21
C ARG A 242 12.21 -11.44 5.35
N LYS A 243 11.96 -10.20 5.83
CA LYS A 243 12.69 -9.55 6.93
C LYS A 243 14.21 -9.62 6.74
N PRO A 244 14.76 -9.16 5.60
CA PRO A 244 16.17 -9.29 5.29
C PRO A 244 17.03 -8.55 6.32
N GLN A 245 18.21 -9.10 6.59
CA GLN A 245 19.09 -8.63 7.65
C GLN A 245 19.61 -7.20 7.43
N PHE A 246 19.85 -6.79 6.17
CA PHE A 246 20.51 -5.53 5.84
C PHE A 246 19.64 -4.50 5.11
N ASN A 247 18.36 -4.79 4.88
CA ASN A 247 17.44 -3.75 4.50
C ASN A 247 17.06 -2.95 5.75
N VAL A 248 17.70 -1.83 5.93
CA VAL A 248 17.25 -0.83 6.90
C VAL A 248 15.94 -0.25 6.34
N LEU A 249 14.80 -0.81 6.71
CA LEU A 249 13.56 -0.05 6.73
C LEU A 249 13.82 1.07 7.72
N GLY A 250 13.88 2.30 7.19
CA GLY A 250 14.35 3.44 7.93
C GLY A 250 14.01 3.34 9.42
N LYS A 251 15.07 3.30 10.24
CA LYS A 251 15.00 3.84 11.57
C LYS A 251 14.81 5.34 11.36
N LEU A 252 13.55 5.73 11.16
CA LEU A 252 13.08 7.04 11.50
C LEU A 252 12.60 6.87 12.93
N ASP A 253 13.28 7.61 13.78
CA ASP A 253 12.95 7.95 15.16
C ASP A 253 13.55 7.00 16.23
N GLU A 254 14.77 7.32 16.60
CA GLU A 254 15.11 7.65 17.99
C GLU A 254 15.20 9.16 18.12
#